data_b894794e2830ca9132b47f98686a4454
#
_entry.id   b894794e2830ca9132b47f98686a4454
#
_cell.length_a   1.000
_cell.length_b   1.000
_cell.length_c   1.000
_cell.angle_alpha   90.00
_cell.angle_beta   90.00
_cell.angle_gamma   90.00
#
_symmetry.space_group_name_H-M   'P 1'
#
loop_
_entity.id
_entity.type
_entity.pdbx_description
1 polymer ?
#
loop_
_entity_poly.entity_id
_entity_poly.type
_entity_poly.pdbx_seq_one_letter_code
_entity_poly.pdbx_strand_id
1 'polypeptide(L)'
;MVAMLALSVSGAGEAGVNDSTSTEGTGIASLSHADMVIENTEFEISVTLDEGNNISKIEWITQVCINTGICWPPQKTLLVDSGDGLTFTGSVLIDDYATYTNWRFDITRTDDSTETVPESGFGWKVWSDCWFDNGTWGGPSTDCQEENDDSSLPGFTIITAMAGIGIAVLSRKNDD
;
A
#
# COMPACT_ATOMS: atom_id res chain seq x y z
N MET A 1 25.15 -36.62 3.81
CA MET A 1 24.66 -35.43 4.51
C MET A 1 24.01 -34.54 3.45
N VAL A 2 22.68 -34.54 3.31
CA VAL A 2 21.94 -33.74 2.35
C VAL A 2 21.50 -32.49 3.10
N ALA A 3 22.06 -31.34 2.74
CA ALA A 3 21.61 -30.04 3.27
C ALA A 3 20.28 -29.67 2.57
N MET A 4 19.18 -29.72 3.29
CA MET A 4 17.93 -29.11 2.86
C MET A 4 18.07 -27.60 3.00
N LEU A 5 18.19 -26.90 1.87
CA LEU A 5 17.97 -25.46 1.79
C LEU A 5 16.46 -25.21 1.97
N ALA A 6 16.08 -24.74 3.15
CA ALA A 6 14.77 -24.17 3.36
C ALA A 6 14.73 -22.83 2.62
N LEU A 7 14.14 -22.82 1.43
CA LEU A 7 13.72 -21.60 0.76
C LEU A 7 12.54 -21.06 1.58
N SER A 8 12.77 -19.99 2.36
CA SER A 8 11.68 -19.18 2.91
C SER A 8 10.98 -18.49 1.74
N VAL A 9 9.90 -19.09 1.29
CA VAL A 9 8.93 -18.39 0.44
C VAL A 9 8.31 -17.32 1.33
N SER A 10 8.77 -16.10 1.19
CA SER A 10 8.02 -14.93 1.65
C SER A 10 6.72 -14.95 0.86
N GLY A 11 5.66 -15.49 1.46
CA GLY A 11 4.33 -15.46 0.87
C GLY A 11 3.96 -14.00 0.66
N ALA A 12 3.58 -13.63 -0.55
CA ALA A 12 2.90 -12.36 -0.77
C ALA A 12 1.70 -12.33 0.19
N GLY A 13 1.53 -11.23 0.94
CA GLY A 13 0.40 -11.08 1.85
C GLY A 13 -0.92 -11.28 1.10
N GLU A 14 -1.94 -11.76 1.79
CA GLU A 14 -3.28 -11.92 1.24
C GLU A 14 -3.93 -10.54 1.05
N ALA A 15 -4.55 -10.33 -0.11
CA ALA A 15 -5.23 -9.08 -0.43
C ALA A 15 -6.36 -8.78 0.56
N GLY A 16 -6.41 -7.54 1.07
CA GLY A 16 -7.40 -7.11 2.07
C GLY A 16 -7.12 -7.57 3.50
N VAL A 17 -6.02 -8.30 3.75
CA VAL A 17 -5.60 -8.70 5.10
C VAL A 17 -4.48 -7.78 5.58
N ASN A 18 -4.70 -7.15 6.74
CA ASN A 18 -3.70 -6.28 7.35
C ASN A 18 -2.53 -7.08 7.93
N ASP A 19 -1.32 -6.53 7.79
CA ASP A 19 -0.12 -7.11 8.38
C ASP A 19 0.32 -6.31 9.61
N SER A 20 0.91 -7.00 10.57
CA SER A 20 1.55 -6.38 11.73
C SER A 20 2.79 -7.15 12.17
N THR A 21 3.75 -6.44 12.73
CA THR A 21 4.95 -7.05 13.33
C THR A 21 5.00 -6.80 14.83
N SER A 22 5.81 -7.61 15.52
CA SER A 22 6.01 -7.46 16.97
C SER A 22 6.82 -6.20 17.28
N THR A 23 6.43 -5.50 18.35
CA THR A 23 7.19 -4.41 18.96
C THR A 23 7.99 -4.86 20.18
N GLU A 24 8.03 -6.17 20.48
CA GLU A 24 8.73 -6.70 21.64
C GLU A 24 10.21 -6.33 21.63
N GLY A 25 10.68 -5.79 22.75
CA GLY A 25 12.08 -5.36 22.93
C GLY A 25 12.43 -4.00 22.33
N THR A 26 11.50 -3.33 21.64
CA THR A 26 11.77 -2.02 21.03
C THR A 26 11.54 -0.84 21.98
N GLY A 27 10.83 -1.04 23.08
CA GLY A 27 10.36 0.01 23.99
C GLY A 27 9.00 0.60 23.60
N ILE A 28 8.34 0.05 22.57
CA ILE A 28 6.96 0.36 22.21
C ILE A 28 6.04 -0.63 22.90
N ALA A 29 5.23 -0.13 23.84
CA ALA A 29 4.26 -0.94 24.59
C ALA A 29 3.04 -1.30 23.75
N SER A 30 2.54 -0.34 22.97
CA SER A 30 1.38 -0.56 22.09
C SER A 30 1.33 0.41 20.92
N LEU A 31 0.60 -0.02 19.89
CA LEU A 31 0.33 0.74 18.69
C LEU A 31 -1.18 0.74 18.44
N SER A 32 -1.74 1.91 18.15
CA SER A 32 -3.16 2.08 17.81
C SER A 32 -3.31 2.86 16.50
N HIS A 33 -4.11 2.36 15.60
CA HIS A 33 -4.47 2.97 14.34
C HIS A 33 -5.82 2.42 13.85
N ALA A 34 -6.41 3.02 12.83
CA ALA A 34 -7.58 2.46 12.18
C ALA A 34 -7.24 1.16 11.43
N ASP A 35 -8.18 0.23 11.38
CA ASP A 35 -8.02 -1.05 10.67
C ASP A 35 -8.14 -0.90 9.14
N MET A 36 -8.42 0.30 8.65
CA MET A 36 -8.63 0.61 7.25
C MET A 36 -8.19 2.05 6.97
N VAL A 37 -7.54 2.28 5.85
CA VAL A 37 -7.26 3.64 5.35
C VAL A 37 -8.38 4.06 4.40
N ILE A 38 -8.67 5.36 4.37
CA ILE A 38 -9.69 5.96 3.51
C ILE A 38 -9.01 7.02 2.66
N GLU A 39 -9.22 6.99 1.37
CA GLU A 39 -8.67 7.94 0.41
C GLU A 39 -9.05 9.38 0.78
N ASN A 40 -8.15 10.33 0.53
CA ASN A 40 -8.32 11.75 0.82
C ASN A 40 -8.59 12.08 2.30
N THR A 41 -8.30 11.17 3.21
CA THR A 41 -8.41 11.42 4.65
C THR A 41 -7.07 11.28 5.36
N GLU A 42 -6.99 11.84 6.56
CA GLU A 42 -5.84 11.63 7.44
C GLU A 42 -5.90 10.22 8.06
N PHE A 43 -4.83 9.47 7.91
CA PHE A 43 -4.61 8.23 8.63
C PHE A 43 -3.73 8.54 9.84
N GLU A 44 -4.25 8.30 11.02
CA GLU A 44 -3.61 8.64 12.28
C GLU A 44 -3.02 7.40 12.98
N ILE A 45 -1.90 7.60 13.66
CA ILE A 45 -1.27 6.59 14.49
C ILE A 45 -1.00 7.13 15.89
N SER A 46 -1.15 6.27 16.90
CA SER A 46 -0.74 6.53 18.28
C SER A 46 0.17 5.40 18.76
N VAL A 47 1.34 5.78 19.23
CA VAL A 47 2.39 4.89 19.76
C VAL A 47 2.53 5.16 21.25
N THR A 48 2.30 4.15 22.10
CA THR A 48 2.55 4.24 23.55
C THR A 48 3.84 3.51 23.86
N LEU A 49 4.72 4.16 24.62
CA LEU A 49 6.01 3.62 25.04
C LEU A 49 5.93 2.90 26.39
N ASP A 50 6.84 1.98 26.62
CA ASP A 50 7.05 1.38 27.92
C ASP A 50 7.50 2.42 28.95
N GLU A 51 7.06 2.29 30.19
CA GLU A 51 7.60 3.10 31.30
C GLU A 51 9.10 2.84 31.46
N GLY A 52 9.88 3.93 31.57
CA GLY A 52 11.32 3.84 31.70
C GLY A 52 12.06 3.49 30.40
N ASN A 53 11.39 3.60 29.25
CA ASN A 53 12.05 3.50 27.96
C ASN A 53 13.14 4.57 27.81
N ASN A 54 14.04 4.36 26.85
CA ASN A 54 15.12 5.29 26.53
C ASN A 54 14.96 5.90 25.12
N ILE A 55 13.74 6.02 24.63
CA ILE A 55 13.42 6.59 23.31
C ILE A 55 13.35 8.11 23.43
N SER A 56 14.07 8.81 22.56
CA SER A 56 14.07 10.27 22.47
C SER A 56 13.30 10.80 21.27
N LYS A 57 13.15 9.96 20.21
CA LYS A 57 12.47 10.35 18.97
C LYS A 57 11.95 9.11 18.26
N ILE A 58 10.76 9.25 17.66
CA ILE A 58 10.18 8.25 16.77
C ILE A 58 9.85 8.91 15.43
N GLU A 59 10.40 8.41 14.36
CA GLU A 59 10.06 8.78 13.00
C GLU A 59 9.23 7.65 12.37
N TRP A 60 8.06 7.98 11.92
CA TRP A 60 7.15 7.08 11.24
C TRP A 60 7.40 7.16 9.73
N ILE A 61 7.85 6.08 9.13
CA ILE A 61 8.17 5.97 7.71
C ILE A 61 7.01 5.26 7.03
N THR A 62 6.18 6.00 6.32
CA THR A 62 5.00 5.49 5.62
C THR A 62 5.24 5.39 4.13
N GLN A 63 4.59 4.44 3.50
CA GLN A 63 4.56 4.31 2.04
C GLN A 63 3.15 3.95 1.59
N VAL A 64 2.53 4.83 0.81
CA VAL A 64 1.23 4.61 0.18
C VAL A 64 1.43 3.88 -1.14
N CYS A 65 0.57 2.92 -1.44
CA CYS A 65 0.64 2.10 -2.65
C CYS A 65 -0.73 2.03 -3.34
N ILE A 66 -0.69 2.00 -4.70
CA ILE A 66 -1.87 1.99 -5.59
C ILE A 66 -1.92 0.68 -6.35
N ASN A 67 -2.00 -0.37 -6.05
CA ASN A 67 -1.92 -1.70 -6.66
C ASN A 67 -0.76 -2.51 -6.09
N THR A 68 -0.74 -3.77 -6.41
CA THR A 68 0.36 -4.65 -6.02
C THR A 68 1.68 -4.15 -6.62
N GLY A 69 2.54 -3.63 -5.76
CA GLY A 69 3.91 -3.23 -6.11
C GLY A 69 4.08 -1.84 -6.73
N ILE A 70 3.02 -1.05 -6.89
CA ILE A 70 3.12 0.35 -7.33
C ILE A 70 2.98 1.26 -6.11
N CYS A 71 4.07 1.90 -5.69
CA CYS A 71 4.11 2.70 -4.48
C CYS A 71 4.77 4.05 -4.70
N TRP A 72 4.31 5.07 -3.95
CA TRP A 72 5.00 6.35 -3.85
C TRP A 72 6.29 6.20 -3.03
N PRO A 73 7.22 7.16 -3.17
CA PRO A 73 8.38 7.20 -2.30
C PRO A 73 7.97 7.25 -0.83
N PRO A 74 8.68 6.55 0.06
CA PRO A 74 8.39 6.61 1.49
C PRO A 74 8.47 8.04 2.03
N GLN A 75 7.50 8.38 2.89
CA GLN A 75 7.45 9.67 3.60
C GLN A 75 7.87 9.46 5.05
N LYS A 76 8.49 10.47 5.62
CA LYS A 76 8.98 10.47 7.01
C LYS A 76 8.21 11.51 7.81
N THR A 77 7.50 11.07 8.84
CA THR A 77 6.74 11.91 9.77
C THR A 77 7.32 11.77 11.18
N LEU A 78 7.70 12.88 11.81
CA LEU A 78 8.08 12.87 13.20
C LEU A 78 6.82 12.75 14.05
N LEU A 79 6.76 11.72 14.91
CA LEU A 79 5.67 11.61 15.88
C LEU A 79 5.86 12.65 17.01
N VAL A 80 4.74 13.21 17.44
CA VAL A 80 4.70 14.29 18.45
C VAL A 80 4.20 13.73 19.77
N ASP A 81 4.91 14.05 20.87
CA ASP A 81 4.48 13.72 22.23
C ASP A 81 3.13 14.41 22.54
N SER A 82 2.16 13.65 22.98
CA SER A 82 0.85 14.15 23.42
C SER A 82 0.89 14.93 24.75
N GLY A 83 2.06 15.03 25.38
CA GLY A 83 2.32 15.80 26.60
C GLY A 83 2.44 14.95 27.87
N ASP A 84 2.37 13.63 27.76
CA ASP A 84 2.57 12.69 28.87
C ASP A 84 3.98 12.04 28.90
N GLY A 85 4.79 12.29 27.84
CA GLY A 85 6.11 11.71 27.67
C GLY A 85 6.11 10.22 27.31
N LEU A 86 4.94 9.64 27.10
CA LEU A 86 4.78 8.21 26.77
C LEU A 86 3.98 7.98 25.50
N THR A 87 3.07 8.87 25.14
CA THR A 87 2.20 8.71 23.98
C THR A 87 2.61 9.67 22.87
N PHE A 88 2.93 9.11 21.71
CA PHE A 88 3.35 9.85 20.53
C PHE A 88 2.34 9.64 19.39
N THR A 89 1.98 10.71 18.72
CA THR A 89 0.97 10.68 17.65
C THR A 89 1.48 11.30 16.37
N GLY A 90 0.88 10.90 15.25
CA GLY A 90 1.12 11.51 13.96
C GLY A 90 0.04 11.12 12.96
N SER A 91 -0.05 11.88 11.87
CA SER A 91 -0.97 11.60 10.76
C SER A 91 -0.28 11.73 9.41
N VAL A 92 -0.83 11.05 8.42
CA VAL A 92 -0.45 11.18 7.01
C VAL A 92 -1.72 11.26 6.17
N LEU A 93 -1.73 12.13 5.18
CA LEU A 93 -2.80 12.17 4.20
C LEU A 93 -2.68 10.95 3.27
N ILE A 94 -3.77 10.23 3.10
CA ILE A 94 -3.85 9.11 2.17
C ILE A 94 -4.22 9.66 0.80
N ASP A 95 -3.38 9.36 -0.21
CA ASP A 95 -3.59 9.79 -1.58
C ASP A 95 -4.80 9.09 -2.22
N ASP A 96 -5.31 9.71 -3.30
CA ASP A 96 -6.31 9.10 -4.16
C ASP A 96 -5.84 7.72 -4.67
N TYR A 97 -6.76 6.80 -4.86
CA TYR A 97 -6.51 5.46 -5.39
C TYR A 97 -5.59 4.58 -4.53
N ALA A 98 -5.42 4.93 -3.26
CA ALA A 98 -4.62 4.13 -2.34
C ALA A 98 -5.20 2.72 -2.17
N THR A 99 -4.43 1.71 -2.51
CA THR A 99 -4.80 0.31 -2.26
C THR A 99 -4.45 -0.10 -0.84
N TYR A 100 -3.32 0.36 -0.33
CA TYR A 100 -2.86 0.15 1.03
C TYR A 100 -1.80 1.17 1.42
N THR A 101 -1.59 1.32 2.73
CA THR A 101 -0.41 1.96 3.28
C THR A 101 0.39 0.97 4.10
N ASN A 102 1.70 1.04 4.02
CA ASN A 102 2.59 0.27 4.86
C ASN A 102 3.57 1.19 5.59
N TRP A 103 4.14 0.73 6.70
CA TRP A 103 5.07 1.54 7.46
C TRP A 103 6.05 0.75 8.32
N ARG A 104 7.05 1.48 8.80
CA ARG A 104 8.02 1.10 9.81
C ARG A 104 8.33 2.29 10.69
N PHE A 105 9.08 2.07 11.76
CA PHE A 105 9.60 3.12 12.62
C PHE A 105 11.11 3.20 12.56
N ASP A 106 11.64 4.42 12.52
CA ASP A 106 13.02 4.73 12.85
C ASP A 106 13.01 5.34 14.26
N ILE A 107 13.61 4.65 15.23
CA ILE A 107 13.63 5.02 16.63
C ILE A 107 15.01 5.57 16.96
N THR A 108 15.09 6.75 17.61
CA THR A 108 16.32 7.29 18.18
C THR A 108 16.24 7.21 19.69
N ARG A 109 17.29 6.70 20.32
CA ARG A 109 17.38 6.56 21.76
C ARG A 109 18.09 7.77 22.39
N THR A 110 18.06 7.87 23.73
CA THR A 110 18.65 8.99 24.48
C THR A 110 20.19 9.03 24.42
N ASP A 111 20.82 7.94 23.99
CA ASP A 111 22.26 7.85 23.73
C ASP A 111 22.64 8.10 22.26
N ASP A 112 21.69 8.62 21.47
CA ASP A 112 21.80 8.88 20.04
C ASP A 112 21.93 7.60 19.15
N SER A 113 21.81 6.42 19.72
CA SER A 113 21.71 5.19 18.91
C SER A 113 20.38 5.15 18.17
N THR A 114 20.38 4.52 16.99
CA THR A 114 19.20 4.42 16.13
C THR A 114 18.87 2.95 15.83
N GLU A 115 17.57 2.68 15.72
CA GLU A 115 17.03 1.37 15.42
C GLU A 115 15.87 1.50 14.43
N THR A 116 15.78 0.60 13.46
CA THR A 116 14.64 0.53 12.54
C THR A 116 13.78 -0.68 12.89
N VAL A 117 12.48 -0.50 13.02
CA VAL A 117 11.52 -1.54 13.41
C VAL A 117 10.45 -1.70 12.30
N PRO A 118 10.38 -2.86 11.65
CA PRO A 118 11.34 -3.97 11.70
C PRO A 118 12.68 -3.59 11.07
N GLU A 119 13.73 -4.35 11.34
CA GLU A 119 15.10 -4.11 10.87
C GLU A 119 15.20 -3.95 9.33
N SER A 120 14.27 -4.57 8.61
CA SER A 120 14.20 -4.47 7.14
C SER A 120 12.76 -4.44 6.64
N GLY A 121 12.53 -3.71 5.54
CA GLY A 121 11.21 -3.59 4.90
C GLY A 121 10.24 -2.73 5.70
N PHE A 122 8.96 -3.11 5.62
CA PHE A 122 7.86 -2.53 6.38
C PHE A 122 7.22 -3.62 7.23
N GLY A 123 6.86 -3.30 8.46
CA GLY A 123 6.33 -4.27 9.41
C GLY A 123 4.82 -4.26 9.56
N TRP A 124 4.19 -3.23 9.06
CA TRP A 124 2.75 -3.04 9.13
C TRP A 124 2.20 -2.68 7.76
N LYS A 125 0.99 -3.12 7.51
CA LYS A 125 0.20 -2.79 6.33
C LYS A 125 -1.26 -2.68 6.72
N VAL A 126 -1.95 -1.65 6.23
CA VAL A 126 -3.40 -1.50 6.32
C VAL A 126 -3.95 -1.25 4.93
N TRP A 127 -4.97 -2.01 4.57
CA TRP A 127 -5.63 -1.90 3.28
C TRP A 127 -6.67 -0.78 3.29
N SER A 128 -6.95 -0.22 2.11
CA SER A 128 -7.97 0.80 1.94
C SER A 128 -9.38 0.20 1.94
N ASP A 129 -10.38 1.06 2.06
CA ASP A 129 -11.78 0.71 1.93
C ASP A 129 -12.17 0.32 0.50
N CYS A 130 -11.37 0.70 -0.49
CA CYS A 130 -11.50 0.26 -1.87
C CYS A 130 -10.10 -0.05 -2.44
N TRP A 131 -9.78 -1.31 -2.62
CA TRP A 131 -8.47 -1.73 -3.08
C TRP A 131 -8.54 -2.56 -4.36
N PHE A 132 -7.44 -2.52 -5.11
CA PHE A 132 -7.22 -3.36 -6.30
C PHE A 132 -5.93 -4.15 -6.12
N ASP A 133 -6.02 -5.46 -6.21
CA ASP A 133 -4.86 -6.35 -6.11
C ASP A 133 -4.97 -7.49 -7.11
N ASN A 134 -3.91 -7.68 -7.88
CA ASN A 134 -3.77 -8.81 -8.80
C ASN A 134 -4.96 -9.02 -9.76
N GLY A 135 -5.55 -7.92 -10.26
CA GLY A 135 -6.70 -7.94 -11.16
C GLY A 135 -8.07 -8.05 -10.46
N THR A 136 -8.11 -7.95 -9.14
CA THR A 136 -9.34 -8.08 -8.35
C THR A 136 -9.56 -6.84 -7.51
N TRP A 137 -10.79 -6.29 -7.58
CA TRP A 137 -11.27 -5.26 -6.67
C TRP A 137 -11.80 -5.86 -5.37
N GLY A 138 -11.63 -5.14 -4.26
CA GLY A 138 -12.14 -5.52 -2.97
C GLY A 138 -12.27 -4.33 -2.02
N GLY A 139 -12.63 -4.61 -0.76
CA GLY A 139 -12.94 -3.61 0.25
C GLY A 139 -14.44 -3.35 0.37
N PRO A 140 -14.88 -2.62 1.43
CA PRO A 140 -16.29 -2.32 1.67
C PRO A 140 -16.86 -1.21 0.78
N SER A 141 -16.02 -0.33 0.21
CA SER A 141 -16.43 0.71 -0.73
C SER A 141 -16.26 0.24 -2.17
N THR A 142 -17.09 0.77 -3.07
CA THR A 142 -16.99 0.55 -4.52
C THR A 142 -16.75 1.84 -5.29
N ASP A 143 -16.65 2.98 -4.60
CA ASP A 143 -16.60 4.32 -5.21
C ASP A 143 -15.39 4.48 -6.14
N CYS A 144 -14.25 3.89 -5.80
CA CYS A 144 -13.05 3.91 -6.62
C CYS A 144 -13.10 3.00 -7.85
N GLN A 145 -14.12 2.12 -7.96
CA GLN A 145 -14.27 1.21 -9.10
C GLN A 145 -14.98 1.88 -10.27
N GLU A 146 -15.76 2.93 -10.03
CA GLU A 146 -16.61 3.57 -11.04
C GLU A 146 -15.81 4.43 -12.04
N GLU A 147 -14.63 4.93 -11.67
CA GLU A 147 -13.82 5.79 -12.53
C GLU A 147 -13.09 5.03 -13.67
N ASN A 148 -13.08 3.71 -13.65
CA ASN A 148 -12.37 2.91 -14.65
C ASN A 148 -13.21 2.50 -15.89
N ASP A 149 -14.51 2.84 -15.93
CA ASP A 149 -15.34 2.53 -17.10
C ASP A 149 -15.15 3.49 -18.28
N ASP A 150 -14.43 4.62 -18.10
CA ASP A 150 -14.13 5.57 -19.17
C ASP A 150 -12.87 5.28 -20.00
N SER A 151 -12.21 4.14 -19.81
CA SER A 151 -11.23 3.63 -20.77
C SER A 151 -11.90 2.91 -21.96
N SER A 152 -13.01 3.41 -22.45
CA SER A 152 -13.41 3.16 -23.82
C SER A 152 -12.36 3.81 -24.71
N LEU A 153 -11.44 3.00 -25.23
CA LEU A 153 -10.57 3.39 -26.32
C LEU A 153 -11.41 4.14 -27.37
N PRO A 154 -11.06 5.39 -27.75
CA PRO A 154 -11.87 6.14 -28.70
C PRO A 154 -11.96 5.33 -29.99
N GLY A 155 -13.13 4.69 -30.18
CA GLY A 155 -13.72 4.38 -31.46
C GLY A 155 -12.88 3.71 -32.50
N PHE A 156 -12.50 2.45 -32.28
CA PHE A 156 -12.47 1.51 -33.40
C PHE A 156 -13.83 0.80 -33.45
N THR A 157 -14.83 1.47 -33.95
CA THR A 157 -16.09 0.83 -34.32
C THR A 157 -15.78 -0.21 -35.43
N ILE A 158 -16.19 -1.45 -35.16
CA ILE A 158 -16.06 -2.63 -36.05
C ILE A 158 -16.70 -2.43 -37.42
N ILE A 159 -17.25 -1.26 -37.73
CA ILE A 159 -17.94 -0.93 -38.99
C ILE A 159 -16.96 -0.76 -40.17
N THR A 160 -15.69 -0.43 -39.94
CA THR A 160 -14.70 -0.21 -41.00
C THR A 160 -14.03 -1.51 -41.52
N ALA A 161 -14.11 -2.62 -40.81
CA ALA A 161 -13.50 -3.87 -41.23
C ALA A 161 -14.34 -4.66 -42.27
N MET A 162 -15.64 -4.35 -42.39
CA MET A 162 -16.52 -5.05 -43.36
C MET A 162 -16.59 -4.38 -44.73
N ALA A 163 -16.11 -3.14 -44.87
CA ALA A 163 -16.08 -2.43 -46.15
C ALA A 163 -14.87 -2.83 -47.02
N GLY A 164 -13.81 -3.38 -46.44
CA GLY A 164 -12.59 -3.76 -47.17
C GLY A 164 -12.66 -5.10 -47.89
N ILE A 165 -13.58 -5.99 -47.48
CA ILE A 165 -13.67 -7.35 -48.07
C ILE A 165 -14.63 -7.39 -49.29
N GLY A 166 -15.51 -6.40 -49.40
CA GLY A 166 -16.50 -6.34 -50.52
C GLY A 166 -15.92 -5.90 -51.85
N ILE A 167 -14.78 -5.23 -51.89
CA ILE A 167 -14.22 -4.67 -53.15
C ILE A 167 -13.28 -5.66 -53.86
N ALA A 168 -12.73 -6.63 -53.16
CA ALA A 168 -11.80 -7.62 -53.76
C ALA A 168 -12.50 -8.73 -54.60
N VAL A 169 -13.82 -8.90 -54.48
CA VAL A 169 -14.56 -9.98 -55.15
C VAL A 169 -15.15 -9.51 -56.50
N LEU A 170 -15.28 -8.19 -56.71
CA LEU A 170 -15.90 -7.68 -57.98
C LEU A 170 -14.90 -7.39 -59.09
N SER A 171 -13.59 -7.50 -58.87
CA SER A 171 -12.57 -7.21 -59.87
C SER A 171 -12.06 -8.44 -60.66
N ARG A 172 -12.65 -9.62 -60.47
CA ARG A 172 -12.15 -10.87 -61.08
C ARG A 172 -13.13 -11.53 -62.07
N LYS A 173 -13.95 -10.73 -62.69
CA LYS A 173 -14.89 -11.27 -63.70
C LYS A 173 -15.06 -10.33 -64.88
N ASN A 174 -14.01 -10.10 -65.65
CA ASN A 174 -14.04 -9.68 -67.05
C ASN A 174 -12.65 -9.84 -67.64
N ASP A 175 -12.28 -11.04 -68.05
CA ASP A 175 -11.32 -11.33 -69.08
C ASP A 175 -11.69 -12.73 -69.61
N ASP A 176 -12.55 -12.72 -70.62
CA ASP A 176 -12.67 -13.73 -71.70
C ASP A 176 -13.07 -12.99 -72.99
#